data_bc25db124f374990c50dc1b607360667
#
_entry.id   bc25db124f374990c50dc1b607360667
#
_cell.length_a   1.000
_cell.length_b   1.000
_cell.length_c   1.000
_cell.angle_alpha   90.00
_cell.angle_beta   90.00
_cell.angle_gamma   90.00
#
_symmetry.space_group_name_H-M   'P 1'
#
loop_
_entity.id
_entity.type
_entity.pdbx_description
1 polymer ?
#
loop_
_entity_poly.entity_id
_entity_poly.type
_entity_poly.pdbx_seq_one_letter_code
_entity_poly.pdbx_strand_id
1 'polypeptide(L)'
;PVNFEGRGVSGNGSNATAVSRLEEACQHAGLPVTAFYPEPVAATLSYLHRAHPSEGGIALTVDFGGGTLDLAAVRYTGSKFEVLGTAGIGLGGDKIDQLIYQTLLFPELGKGETWRREVDGHWIETLFPFEEYESALLNWPITHTLNQNRTTAMVADRISRGGPAAVKFERLQDLVRFNYSYNCFQAIRRAKIELSERESTAIDIPELNLQIPFTRARFEALLAKPLADTRSLIENLLRELRLQPADISVVIRTGGTSQIVAVRELLESLFPGKVVGHDPFTSVAGGLAIANHAGYRWP
;
A
#
# COMPACT_ATOMS: atom_id res chain seq x y z
N PRO A 1 9.72 8.43 0.28
CA PRO A 1 8.39 8.99 0.53
C PRO A 1 8.44 10.48 0.87
N VAL A 2 7.32 11.18 0.67
CA VAL A 2 7.16 12.58 1.10
C VAL A 2 6.82 12.65 2.58
N ASN A 3 6.01 11.71 3.05
CA ASN A 3 5.58 11.63 4.43
C ASN A 3 5.77 10.21 4.97
N PHE A 4 6.78 10.00 5.79
CA PHE A 4 7.12 8.70 6.37
C PHE A 4 6.15 8.24 7.47
N GLU A 5 5.47 9.16 8.15
CA GLU A 5 4.65 8.84 9.33
C GLU A 5 3.15 8.76 9.03
N GLY A 6 2.74 8.96 7.78
CA GLY A 6 1.36 8.73 7.32
C GLY A 6 0.31 9.66 7.90
N ARG A 7 0.67 10.77 8.52
CA ARG A 7 -0.25 11.74 9.12
C ARG A 7 -0.09 13.13 8.51
N GLY A 8 -1.07 13.50 7.70
CA GLY A 8 -1.33 14.89 7.33
C GLY A 8 -0.59 15.42 6.10
N VAL A 9 -1.22 16.40 5.50
CA VAL A 9 -0.65 17.29 4.50
C VAL A 9 0.28 18.28 5.22
N SER A 10 1.44 18.55 4.63
CA SER A 10 2.53 19.40 5.11
C SER A 10 3.49 18.75 6.12
N GLY A 11 4.61 18.30 5.59
CA GLY A 11 5.71 17.76 6.37
C GLY A 11 6.63 18.85 6.94
N ASN A 12 6.21 19.52 7.99
CA ASN A 12 7.15 20.31 8.79
C ASN A 12 7.30 19.63 10.16
N GLY A 13 8.23 18.68 10.26
CA GLY A 13 8.70 18.14 11.52
C GLY A 13 8.70 16.63 11.68
N SER A 14 7.78 15.89 11.06
CA SER A 14 7.66 14.44 11.26
C SER A 14 8.69 13.60 10.49
N ASN A 15 9.21 14.12 9.37
CA ASN A 15 10.19 13.40 8.54
C ASN A 15 11.63 13.45 9.09
N ALA A 16 11.96 14.36 9.99
CA ALA A 16 13.33 14.52 10.48
C ALA A 16 13.89 13.24 11.12
N THR A 17 13.08 12.54 11.92
CA THR A 17 13.49 11.27 12.54
C THR A 17 13.72 10.18 11.50
N ALA A 18 12.85 10.08 10.50
CA ALA A 18 12.97 9.07 9.45
C ALA A 18 14.18 9.33 8.55
N VAL A 19 14.40 10.58 8.19
CA VAL A 19 15.59 11.01 7.42
C VAL A 19 16.87 10.74 8.20
N SER A 20 16.92 11.10 9.51
CA SER A 20 18.07 10.82 10.37
C SER A 20 18.38 9.33 10.47
N ARG A 21 17.36 8.48 10.61
CA ARG A 21 17.55 7.01 10.63
C ARG A 21 18.08 6.47 9.30
N LEU A 22 17.60 7.02 8.18
CA LEU A 22 18.09 6.63 6.87
C LEU A 22 19.55 7.07 6.66
N GLU A 23 19.90 8.28 7.11
CA GLU A 23 21.26 8.78 7.10
C GLU A 23 22.20 7.90 7.94
N GLU A 24 21.79 7.58 9.16
CA GLU A 24 22.52 6.68 10.04
C GLU A 24 22.71 5.29 9.43
N ALA A 25 21.66 4.73 8.81
CA ALA A 25 21.76 3.45 8.11
C ALA A 25 22.76 3.50 6.95
N CYS A 26 22.76 4.58 6.15
CA CYS A 26 23.72 4.79 5.09
C CYS A 26 25.15 4.92 5.63
N GLN A 27 25.36 5.65 6.73
CA GLN A 27 26.66 5.77 7.40
C GLN A 27 27.18 4.41 7.86
N HIS A 28 26.33 3.60 8.52
CA HIS A 28 26.69 2.24 8.94
C HIS A 28 27.03 1.32 7.76
N ALA A 29 26.38 1.53 6.63
CA ALA A 29 26.66 0.79 5.38
C ALA A 29 27.90 1.32 4.63
N GLY A 30 28.56 2.38 5.09
CA GLY A 30 29.68 3.02 4.40
C GLY A 30 29.28 3.75 3.11
N LEU A 31 28.00 4.11 2.95
CA LEU A 31 27.49 4.80 1.78
C LEU A 31 27.54 6.32 2.00
N PRO A 32 28.26 7.09 1.17
CA PRO A 32 28.26 8.54 1.26
C PRO A 32 26.88 9.09 0.83
N VAL A 33 26.22 9.83 1.71
CA VAL A 33 24.96 10.53 1.42
C VAL A 33 25.27 11.98 1.12
N THR A 34 24.85 12.46 -0.05
CA THR A 34 25.04 13.85 -0.48
C THR A 34 23.76 14.68 -0.35
N ALA A 35 22.60 14.05 -0.54
CA ALA A 35 21.27 14.69 -0.41
C ALA A 35 20.18 13.65 -0.33
N PHE A 36 19.02 14.05 0.20
CA PHE A 36 17.75 13.30 0.16
C PHE A 36 16.78 14.00 -0.78
N TYR A 37 16.03 13.22 -1.55
CA TYR A 37 15.01 13.71 -2.46
C TYR A 37 13.69 12.99 -2.23
N PRO A 38 12.54 13.69 -2.32
CA PRO A 38 11.24 13.03 -2.37
C PRO A 38 11.14 12.12 -3.61
N GLU A 39 10.68 10.89 -3.41
CA GLU A 39 10.55 9.89 -4.48
C GLU A 39 9.75 10.40 -5.69
N PRO A 40 8.57 11.05 -5.53
CA PRO A 40 7.81 11.54 -6.67
C PRO A 40 8.50 12.67 -7.44
N VAL A 41 9.36 13.47 -6.77
CA VAL A 41 10.20 14.46 -7.46
C VAL A 41 11.26 13.78 -8.32
N ALA A 42 11.93 12.76 -7.78
CA ALA A 42 12.89 11.97 -8.53
C ALA A 42 12.23 11.30 -9.76
N ALA A 43 11.05 10.69 -9.57
CA ALA A 43 10.29 10.10 -10.67
C ALA A 43 9.91 11.14 -11.75
N THR A 44 9.55 12.36 -11.35
CA THR A 44 9.31 13.47 -12.29
C THR A 44 10.54 13.77 -13.12
N LEU A 45 11.72 13.88 -12.49
CA LEU A 45 12.97 14.16 -13.19
C LEU A 45 13.32 13.05 -14.19
N SER A 46 13.14 11.79 -13.80
CA SER A 46 13.33 10.66 -14.70
C SER A 46 12.44 10.75 -15.94
N TYR A 47 11.16 11.07 -15.76
CA TYR A 47 10.23 11.25 -16.86
C TYR A 47 10.62 12.42 -17.78
N LEU A 48 10.85 13.61 -17.23
CA LEU A 48 11.18 14.82 -17.99
C LEU A 48 12.49 14.65 -18.77
N HIS A 49 13.48 13.99 -18.18
CA HIS A 49 14.74 13.68 -18.87
C HIS A 49 14.53 12.76 -20.07
N ARG A 50 13.59 11.81 -19.99
CA ARG A 50 13.30 10.88 -21.09
C ARG A 50 12.37 11.49 -22.14
N ALA A 51 11.37 12.26 -21.71
CA ALA A 51 10.34 12.81 -22.59
C ALA A 51 10.82 14.03 -23.38
N HIS A 52 11.80 14.80 -22.86
CA HIS A 52 12.32 16.04 -23.45
C HIS A 52 11.21 16.96 -23.97
N PRO A 53 10.24 17.37 -23.09
CA PRO A 53 9.12 18.18 -23.54
C PRO A 53 9.60 19.49 -24.16
N SER A 54 9.10 19.83 -25.35
CA SER A 54 9.46 21.05 -26.09
C SER A 54 8.89 22.32 -25.46
N GLU A 55 7.76 22.19 -24.79
CA GLU A 55 7.05 23.27 -24.12
C GLU A 55 7.14 23.14 -22.60
N GLY A 56 7.11 24.28 -21.90
CA GLY A 56 7.02 24.30 -20.45
C GLY A 56 5.63 23.91 -19.96
N GLY A 57 5.53 23.49 -18.69
CA GLY A 57 4.26 23.09 -18.12
C GLY A 57 4.36 22.72 -16.64
N ILE A 58 3.28 22.14 -16.12
CA ILE A 58 3.24 21.57 -14.77
C ILE A 58 2.99 20.06 -14.87
N ALA A 59 3.92 19.30 -14.33
CA ALA A 59 3.77 17.87 -14.15
C ALA A 59 3.26 17.55 -12.74
N LEU A 60 2.25 16.69 -12.64
CA LEU A 60 1.81 16.10 -11.39
C LEU A 60 2.26 14.64 -11.37
N THR A 61 3.17 14.28 -10.49
CA THR A 61 3.55 12.88 -10.29
C THR A 61 2.72 12.28 -9.18
N VAL A 62 2.19 11.10 -9.47
CA VAL A 62 1.44 10.23 -8.54
C VAL A 62 2.24 8.95 -8.38
N ASP A 63 3.01 8.87 -7.32
CA ASP A 63 3.77 7.68 -6.95
C ASP A 63 2.96 6.85 -5.96
N PHE A 64 2.35 5.78 -6.46
CA PHE A 64 1.55 4.87 -5.65
C PHE A 64 2.31 3.56 -5.46
N GLY A 65 3.15 3.56 -4.43
CA GLY A 65 4.05 2.46 -4.09
C GLY A 65 3.43 1.36 -3.23
N GLY A 66 4.27 0.58 -2.58
CA GLY A 66 3.86 -0.48 -1.64
C GLY A 66 3.37 0.06 -0.31
N GLY A 67 4.07 1.05 0.27
CA GLY A 67 3.78 1.60 1.60
C GLY A 67 3.01 2.91 1.58
N THR A 68 3.26 3.77 0.58
CA THR A 68 2.78 5.15 0.53
C THR A 68 2.19 5.50 -0.83
N LEU A 69 1.37 6.56 -0.80
CA LEU A 69 0.96 7.33 -1.95
C LEU A 69 1.58 8.73 -1.80
N ASP A 70 2.44 9.09 -2.71
CA ASP A 70 3.18 10.35 -2.71
C ASP A 70 2.92 11.15 -3.98
N LEU A 71 2.74 12.47 -3.83
CA LEU A 71 2.47 13.40 -4.91
C LEU A 71 3.57 14.46 -4.99
N ALA A 72 3.88 14.91 -6.21
CA ALA A 72 4.69 16.09 -6.46
C ALA A 72 4.14 16.88 -7.64
N ALA A 73 3.95 18.17 -7.45
CA ALA A 73 3.67 19.11 -8.54
C ALA A 73 4.95 19.88 -8.88
N VAL A 74 5.40 19.76 -10.12
CA VAL A 74 6.67 20.31 -10.60
C VAL A 74 6.43 21.15 -11.85
N ARG A 75 6.79 22.42 -11.80
CA ARG A 75 6.86 23.28 -13.00
C ARG A 75 8.16 23.01 -13.73
N TYR A 76 8.09 22.89 -15.03
CA TYR A 76 9.27 22.68 -15.87
C TYR A 76 9.29 23.63 -17.08
N THR A 77 10.48 24.02 -17.51
CA THR A 77 10.72 24.83 -18.73
C THR A 77 12.07 24.43 -19.29
N GLY A 78 12.09 23.66 -20.37
CA GLY A 78 13.32 23.05 -20.88
C GLY A 78 13.96 22.13 -19.81
N SER A 79 15.23 22.40 -19.49
CA SER A 79 15.96 21.65 -18.46
C SER A 79 15.76 22.17 -17.03
N LYS A 80 15.06 23.31 -16.86
CA LYS A 80 14.80 23.88 -15.54
C LYS A 80 13.52 23.31 -14.95
N PHE A 81 13.54 23.04 -13.66
CA PHE A 81 12.34 22.64 -12.91
C PHE A 81 12.27 23.33 -11.55
N GLU A 82 11.06 23.52 -11.09
CA GLU A 82 10.70 24.09 -9.79
C GLU A 82 9.66 23.18 -9.13
N VAL A 83 9.92 22.68 -7.93
CA VAL A 83 8.92 21.93 -7.18
C VAL A 83 7.96 22.91 -6.54
N LEU A 84 6.69 22.87 -6.96
CA LEU A 84 5.64 23.73 -6.45
C LEU A 84 5.12 23.25 -5.10
N GLY A 85 5.06 21.94 -4.90
CA GLY A 85 4.64 21.33 -3.66
C GLY A 85 4.61 19.79 -3.76
N THR A 86 4.52 19.19 -2.58
CA THR A 86 4.44 17.73 -2.42
C THR A 86 3.38 17.39 -1.37
N ALA A 87 2.79 16.20 -1.48
CA ALA A 87 1.88 15.65 -0.47
C ALA A 87 2.04 14.15 -0.40
N GLY A 88 1.73 13.53 0.76
CA GLY A 88 1.83 12.08 0.89
C GLY A 88 0.98 11.54 2.04
N ILE A 89 0.53 10.29 1.90
CA ILE A 89 -0.21 9.56 2.94
C ILE A 89 0.28 8.12 3.01
N GLY A 90 0.15 7.49 4.19
CA GLY A 90 0.46 6.09 4.44
C GLY A 90 -0.58 5.13 3.82
N LEU A 91 -0.84 5.29 2.53
CA LEU A 91 -1.73 4.45 1.74
C LEU A 91 -0.90 3.84 0.60
N GLY A 92 -0.65 2.55 0.67
CA GLY A 92 0.11 1.82 -0.35
C GLY A 92 -0.50 0.44 -0.63
N GLY A 93 0.17 -0.31 -1.48
CA GLY A 93 -0.23 -1.68 -1.83
C GLY A 93 -0.36 -2.59 -0.62
N ASP A 94 0.49 -2.43 0.38
CA ASP A 94 0.47 -3.23 1.61
C ASP A 94 -0.80 -2.97 2.43
N LYS A 95 -1.30 -1.72 2.45
CA LYS A 95 -2.56 -1.39 3.11
C LYS A 95 -3.76 -1.99 2.38
N ILE A 96 -3.69 -2.01 1.05
CA ILE A 96 -4.69 -2.68 0.20
C ILE A 96 -4.65 -4.19 0.44
N ASP A 97 -3.45 -4.80 0.53
CA ASP A 97 -3.30 -6.23 0.83
C ASP A 97 -3.89 -6.57 2.20
N GLN A 98 -3.66 -5.74 3.23
CA GLN A 98 -4.28 -5.90 4.55
C GLN A 98 -5.81 -5.80 4.48
N LEU A 99 -6.37 -4.88 3.69
CA LEU A 99 -7.80 -4.73 3.51
C LEU A 99 -8.43 -5.98 2.86
N ILE A 100 -7.77 -6.53 1.85
CA ILE A 100 -8.19 -7.79 1.21
C ILE A 100 -8.10 -8.93 2.22
N TYR A 101 -7.01 -9.03 2.96
CA TYR A 101 -6.81 -10.05 4.01
C TYR A 101 -7.94 -10.00 5.04
N GLN A 102 -8.22 -8.82 5.59
CA GLN A 102 -9.27 -8.63 6.60
C GLN A 102 -10.67 -9.00 6.08
N THR A 103 -10.95 -8.66 4.82
CA THR A 103 -12.30 -8.81 4.27
C THR A 103 -12.56 -10.21 3.73
N LEU A 104 -11.53 -10.86 3.17
CA LEU A 104 -11.71 -12.13 2.47
C LEU A 104 -11.14 -13.34 3.23
N LEU A 105 -10.00 -13.18 3.90
CA LEU A 105 -9.35 -14.30 4.58
C LEU A 105 -9.79 -14.45 6.04
N PHE A 106 -9.96 -13.36 6.78
CA PHE A 106 -10.37 -13.46 8.19
C PHE A 106 -11.65 -14.27 8.41
N PRO A 107 -12.73 -14.13 7.59
CA PRO A 107 -13.90 -14.99 7.71
C PRO A 107 -13.60 -16.48 7.50
N GLU A 108 -12.60 -16.81 6.66
CA GLU A 108 -12.14 -18.17 6.39
C GLU A 108 -11.21 -18.74 7.46
N LEU A 109 -10.77 -17.88 8.39
CA LEU A 109 -9.94 -18.22 9.55
C LEU A 109 -10.73 -18.17 10.87
N GLY A 110 -12.06 -17.99 10.82
CA GLY A 110 -12.94 -18.04 11.98
C GLY A 110 -13.38 -16.68 12.53
N LYS A 111 -13.07 -15.55 11.87
CA LYS A 111 -13.63 -14.26 12.27
C LYS A 111 -15.14 -14.24 12.08
N GLY A 112 -15.84 -13.82 13.13
CA GLY A 112 -17.32 -13.78 13.16
C GLY A 112 -17.97 -15.09 13.59
N GLU A 113 -17.20 -16.15 13.85
CA GLU A 113 -17.73 -17.40 14.39
C GLU A 113 -17.99 -17.28 15.89
N THR A 114 -18.97 -18.05 16.39
CA THR A 114 -19.30 -18.09 17.81
C THR A 114 -18.43 -19.06 18.58
N TRP A 115 -18.20 -18.75 19.84
CA TRP A 115 -17.49 -19.58 20.80
C TRP A 115 -18.33 -19.81 22.05
N ARG A 116 -18.63 -21.07 22.31
CA ARG A 116 -19.37 -21.48 23.50
C ARG A 116 -18.39 -21.86 24.61
N ARG A 117 -18.47 -21.22 25.76
CA ARG A 117 -17.62 -21.48 26.92
C ARG A 117 -18.45 -21.62 28.20
N GLU A 118 -17.95 -22.38 29.14
CA GLU A 118 -18.53 -22.49 30.47
C GLU A 118 -17.94 -21.40 31.37
N VAL A 119 -18.83 -20.65 32.04
CA VAL A 119 -18.46 -19.62 33.00
C VAL A 119 -19.39 -19.83 34.22
N ASP A 120 -18.84 -20.12 35.41
CA ASP A 120 -19.54 -20.34 36.66
C ASP A 120 -20.65 -21.40 36.53
N GLY A 121 -20.40 -22.50 35.82
CA GLY A 121 -21.35 -23.58 35.58
C GLY A 121 -22.44 -23.29 34.56
N HIS A 122 -22.39 -22.15 33.90
CA HIS A 122 -23.32 -21.75 32.83
C HIS A 122 -22.62 -21.70 31.47
N TRP A 123 -23.32 -22.23 30.46
CA TRP A 123 -22.83 -22.13 29.07
C TRP A 123 -23.20 -20.77 28.49
N ILE A 124 -22.17 -20.00 28.10
CA ILE A 124 -22.31 -18.71 27.43
C ILE A 124 -21.77 -18.86 26.00
N GLU A 125 -22.55 -18.38 25.04
CA GLU A 125 -22.14 -18.27 23.65
C GLU A 125 -21.78 -16.83 23.34
N THR A 126 -20.54 -16.58 22.87
CA THR A 126 -20.03 -15.26 22.52
C THR A 126 -19.34 -15.36 21.17
N LEU A 127 -19.01 -14.24 20.55
CA LEU A 127 -18.11 -14.24 19.40
C LEU A 127 -16.73 -14.76 19.83
N PHE A 128 -16.10 -15.53 18.95
CA PHE A 128 -14.69 -15.90 19.11
C PHE A 128 -13.83 -14.64 19.15
N PRO A 129 -12.91 -14.46 20.10
CA PRO A 129 -12.12 -13.23 20.26
C PRO A 129 -11.02 -13.13 19.20
N PHE A 130 -11.44 -13.04 17.93
CA PHE A 130 -10.56 -13.01 16.77
C PHE A 130 -9.64 -11.77 16.76
N GLU A 131 -10.05 -10.70 17.45
CA GLU A 131 -9.27 -9.46 17.60
C GLU A 131 -7.89 -9.68 18.21
N GLU A 132 -7.74 -10.71 19.06
CA GLU A 132 -6.46 -11.09 19.65
C GLU A 132 -5.44 -11.58 18.60
N TYR A 133 -5.91 -11.98 17.42
CA TYR A 133 -5.08 -12.50 16.32
C TYR A 133 -4.82 -11.46 15.22
N GLU A 134 -5.73 -10.49 15.03
CA GLU A 134 -5.76 -9.63 13.84
C GLU A 134 -4.44 -8.89 13.60
N SER A 135 -3.91 -8.23 14.61
CA SER A 135 -2.70 -7.41 14.44
C SER A 135 -1.48 -8.23 14.03
N ALA A 136 -1.34 -9.44 14.58
CA ALA A 136 -0.23 -10.33 14.24
C ALA A 136 -0.44 -11.01 12.88
N LEU A 137 -1.67 -11.35 12.51
CA LEU A 137 -1.99 -11.89 11.18
C LEU A 137 -1.74 -10.88 10.06
N LEU A 138 -1.97 -9.59 10.33
CA LEU A 138 -1.70 -8.50 9.37
C LEU A 138 -0.22 -8.11 9.28
N ASN A 139 0.62 -8.65 10.14
CA ASN A 139 2.05 -8.38 10.20
C ASN A 139 2.83 -9.70 10.19
N TRP A 140 3.01 -10.27 9.00
CA TRP A 140 3.60 -11.59 8.83
C TRP A 140 4.93 -11.84 9.58
N PRO A 141 5.83 -10.85 9.80
CA PRO A 141 7.04 -11.07 10.60
C PRO A 141 6.78 -11.43 12.06
N ILE A 142 5.66 -11.01 12.63
CA ILE A 142 5.32 -11.28 14.04
C ILE A 142 4.22 -12.33 14.23
N THR A 143 3.70 -12.93 13.17
CA THR A 143 2.64 -13.97 13.27
C THR A 143 3.04 -15.12 14.19
N HIS A 144 4.34 -15.46 14.23
CA HIS A 144 4.86 -16.48 15.13
C HIS A 144 4.58 -16.21 16.63
N THR A 145 4.32 -14.95 17.01
CA THR A 145 3.98 -14.59 18.40
C THR A 145 2.62 -15.15 18.84
N LEU A 146 1.75 -15.52 17.89
CA LEU A 146 0.48 -16.19 18.15
C LEU A 146 0.64 -17.65 18.56
N ASN A 147 1.81 -18.26 18.37
CA ASN A 147 2.08 -19.64 18.75
C ASN A 147 2.39 -19.76 20.26
N GLN A 148 1.45 -19.27 21.09
CA GLN A 148 1.50 -19.31 22.55
C GLN A 148 0.38 -20.20 23.09
N ASN A 149 0.60 -20.83 24.24
CA ASN A 149 -0.34 -21.77 24.83
C ASN A 149 -1.77 -21.24 24.93
N ARG A 150 -1.95 -19.96 25.28
CA ARG A 150 -3.30 -19.35 25.43
C ARG A 150 -4.03 -19.28 24.08
N THR A 151 -3.40 -18.73 23.07
CA THR A 151 -4.01 -18.53 21.74
C THR A 151 -4.24 -19.86 21.04
N THR A 152 -3.29 -20.78 21.12
CA THR A 152 -3.41 -22.11 20.51
C THR A 152 -4.46 -22.99 21.22
N ALA A 153 -4.60 -22.88 22.55
CA ALA A 153 -5.61 -23.62 23.30
C ALA A 153 -7.04 -23.21 22.95
N MET A 154 -7.32 -21.92 22.75
CA MET A 154 -8.64 -21.43 22.33
C MET A 154 -9.02 -21.97 20.94
N VAL A 155 -8.08 -21.98 20.01
CA VAL A 155 -8.29 -22.53 18.66
C VAL A 155 -8.50 -24.03 18.72
N ALA A 156 -7.68 -24.77 19.49
CA ALA A 156 -7.80 -26.22 19.67
C ALA A 156 -9.13 -26.60 20.31
N ASP A 157 -9.60 -25.87 21.34
CA ASP A 157 -10.93 -26.07 21.93
C ASP A 157 -12.02 -25.92 20.88
N ARG A 158 -11.95 -24.92 20.03
CA ARG A 158 -12.95 -24.69 18.98
C ARG A 158 -12.95 -25.79 17.92
N ILE A 159 -11.78 -26.29 17.53
CA ILE A 159 -11.65 -27.44 16.62
C ILE A 159 -12.27 -28.70 17.26
N SER A 160 -11.96 -28.99 18.53
CA SER A 160 -12.42 -30.20 19.22
C SER A 160 -13.95 -30.29 19.33
N ARG A 161 -14.65 -29.16 19.31
CA ARG A 161 -16.13 -29.09 19.32
C ARG A 161 -16.76 -29.43 17.98
N GLY A 162 -15.97 -29.47 16.90
CA GLY A 162 -16.44 -29.80 15.57
C GLY A 162 -17.42 -28.77 14.99
N GLY A 163 -18.26 -29.25 14.06
CA GLY A 163 -19.23 -28.43 13.36
C GLY A 163 -18.66 -27.70 12.13
N PRO A 164 -19.50 -26.97 11.38
CA PRO A 164 -19.10 -26.37 10.08
C PRO A 164 -17.94 -25.38 10.17
N ALA A 165 -17.75 -24.73 11.31
CA ALA A 165 -16.69 -23.77 11.52
C ALA A 165 -15.33 -24.41 11.89
N ALA A 166 -15.27 -25.69 12.21
CA ALA A 166 -14.02 -26.35 12.65
C ALA A 166 -12.90 -26.19 11.63
N VAL A 167 -13.20 -26.35 10.34
CA VAL A 167 -12.23 -26.22 9.24
C VAL A 167 -11.60 -24.83 9.19
N LYS A 168 -12.32 -23.78 9.59
CA LYS A 168 -11.78 -22.39 9.62
C LYS A 168 -10.73 -22.26 10.73
N PHE A 169 -10.98 -22.89 11.88
CA PHE A 169 -10.05 -22.88 12.99
C PHE A 169 -8.85 -23.83 12.77
N GLU A 170 -9.03 -24.92 12.03
CA GLU A 170 -7.92 -25.76 11.56
C GLU A 170 -6.98 -24.92 10.65
N ARG A 171 -7.53 -24.15 9.71
CA ARG A 171 -6.74 -23.22 8.88
C ARG A 171 -6.00 -22.17 9.72
N LEU A 172 -6.67 -21.58 10.74
CA LEU A 172 -6.02 -20.62 11.64
C LEU A 172 -4.88 -21.28 12.43
N GLN A 173 -5.11 -22.51 12.93
CA GLN A 173 -4.09 -23.29 13.64
C GLN A 173 -2.87 -23.57 12.75
N ASP A 174 -3.09 -24.06 11.52
CA ASP A 174 -2.02 -24.37 10.58
C ASP A 174 -1.26 -23.12 10.16
N LEU A 175 -1.99 -22.02 9.91
CA LEU A 175 -1.38 -20.73 9.57
C LEU A 175 -0.42 -20.27 10.66
N VAL A 176 -0.84 -20.33 11.94
CA VAL A 176 0.00 -19.91 13.07
C VAL A 176 1.14 -20.89 13.30
N ARG A 177 0.84 -22.21 13.31
CA ARG A 177 1.82 -23.27 13.61
C ARG A 177 2.95 -23.31 12.59
N PHE A 178 2.63 -23.16 11.31
CA PHE A 178 3.59 -23.26 10.21
C PHE A 178 4.00 -21.89 9.63
N ASN A 179 3.51 -20.81 10.24
CA ASN A 179 3.82 -19.44 9.84
C ASN A 179 3.49 -19.11 8.38
N TYR A 180 2.32 -19.53 7.89
CA TYR A 180 1.89 -19.34 6.50
C TYR A 180 1.38 -17.91 6.19
N SER A 181 1.49 -16.95 7.10
CA SER A 181 1.07 -15.57 6.86
C SER A 181 1.71 -14.96 5.63
N TYR A 182 3.00 -15.20 5.41
CA TYR A 182 3.69 -14.73 4.21
C TYR A 182 3.07 -15.29 2.93
N ASN A 183 2.73 -16.60 2.93
CA ASN A 183 2.07 -17.26 1.79
C ASN A 183 0.71 -16.64 1.49
N CYS A 184 -0.07 -16.28 2.52
CA CYS A 184 -1.34 -15.59 2.38
C CYS A 184 -1.16 -14.22 1.69
N PHE A 185 -0.19 -13.40 2.12
CA PHE A 185 0.12 -12.13 1.47
C PHE A 185 0.60 -12.29 0.04
N GLN A 186 1.41 -13.31 -0.25
CA GLN A 186 1.84 -13.59 -1.62
C GLN A 186 0.68 -14.02 -2.53
N ALA A 187 -0.27 -14.80 -2.02
CA ALA A 187 -1.47 -15.19 -2.77
C ALA A 187 -2.34 -13.94 -3.08
N ILE A 188 -2.53 -13.05 -2.11
CA ILE A 188 -3.24 -11.78 -2.31
C ILE A 188 -2.53 -10.92 -3.36
N ARG A 189 -1.21 -10.76 -3.29
CA ARG A 189 -0.42 -9.96 -4.24
C ARG A 189 -0.54 -10.51 -5.65
N ARG A 190 -0.44 -11.83 -5.83
CA ARG A 190 -0.64 -12.49 -7.13
C ARG A 190 -2.02 -12.21 -7.69
N ALA A 191 -3.08 -12.43 -6.89
CA ALA A 191 -4.45 -12.20 -7.31
C ALA A 191 -4.69 -10.71 -7.68
N LYS A 192 -4.13 -9.77 -6.94
CA LYS A 192 -4.20 -8.33 -7.23
C LYS A 192 -3.54 -7.98 -8.57
N ILE A 193 -2.39 -8.57 -8.88
CA ILE A 193 -1.69 -8.37 -10.16
C ILE A 193 -2.53 -8.95 -11.30
N GLU A 194 -3.05 -10.17 -11.16
CA GLU A 194 -3.88 -10.80 -12.18
C GLU A 194 -5.16 -10.01 -12.47
N LEU A 195 -5.78 -9.39 -11.45
CA LEU A 195 -6.96 -8.52 -11.64
C LEU A 195 -6.63 -7.20 -12.36
N SER A 196 -5.37 -6.83 -12.55
CA SER A 196 -5.00 -5.72 -13.44
C SER A 196 -5.17 -6.09 -14.92
N GLU A 197 -5.17 -7.38 -15.25
CA GLU A 197 -5.26 -7.92 -16.62
C GLU A 197 -6.56 -8.70 -16.89
N ARG A 198 -7.13 -9.32 -15.84
CA ARG A 198 -8.30 -10.22 -15.92
C ARG A 198 -9.47 -9.71 -15.09
N GLU A 199 -10.69 -10.13 -15.44
CA GLU A 199 -11.91 -9.79 -14.71
C GLU A 199 -12.11 -10.65 -13.46
N SER A 200 -11.48 -11.83 -13.39
CA SER A 200 -11.61 -12.76 -12.27
C SER A 200 -10.37 -13.60 -12.07
N THR A 201 -10.12 -13.96 -10.82
CA THR A 201 -9.07 -14.87 -10.37
C THR A 201 -9.51 -15.55 -9.05
N ALA A 202 -8.60 -16.23 -8.40
CA ALA A 202 -8.78 -16.72 -7.03
C ALA A 202 -7.57 -16.39 -6.15
N ILE A 203 -7.83 -16.10 -4.88
CA ILE A 203 -6.79 -16.12 -3.86
C ILE A 203 -6.62 -17.59 -3.48
N ASP A 204 -5.54 -18.19 -3.92
CA ASP A 204 -5.24 -19.62 -3.75
C ASP A 204 -4.10 -19.81 -2.77
N ILE A 205 -4.41 -20.52 -1.66
CA ILE A 205 -3.49 -20.80 -0.55
C ILE A 205 -3.52 -22.32 -0.30
N PRO A 206 -2.77 -23.09 -1.09
CA PRO A 206 -2.80 -24.56 -1.01
C PRO A 206 -2.43 -25.09 0.37
N GLU A 207 -1.53 -24.40 1.09
CA GLU A 207 -1.09 -24.77 2.43
C GLU A 207 -2.23 -24.80 3.46
N LEU A 208 -3.30 -24.03 3.21
CA LEU A 208 -4.50 -23.96 4.03
C LEU A 208 -5.70 -24.66 3.39
N ASN A 209 -5.50 -25.36 2.27
CA ASN A 209 -6.59 -25.91 1.46
C ASN A 209 -7.71 -24.85 1.25
N LEU A 210 -7.31 -23.65 0.84
CA LEU A 210 -8.21 -22.49 0.72
C LEU A 210 -8.09 -21.84 -0.64
N GLN A 211 -9.22 -21.75 -1.34
CA GLN A 211 -9.35 -21.00 -2.59
C GLN A 211 -10.55 -20.07 -2.50
N ILE A 212 -10.32 -18.76 -2.63
CA ILE A 212 -11.35 -17.73 -2.54
C ILE A 212 -11.54 -17.10 -3.92
N PRO A 213 -12.72 -17.23 -4.56
CA PRO A 213 -13.02 -16.53 -5.80
C PRO A 213 -12.94 -15.01 -5.60
N PHE A 214 -12.20 -14.35 -6.48
CA PHE A 214 -11.95 -12.92 -6.39
C PHE A 214 -12.11 -12.27 -7.76
N THR A 215 -13.05 -11.33 -7.88
CA THR A 215 -13.35 -10.62 -9.12
C THR A 215 -12.87 -9.17 -9.05
N ARG A 216 -12.63 -8.57 -10.23
CA ARG A 216 -12.28 -7.14 -10.32
C ARG A 216 -13.36 -6.28 -9.68
N ALA A 217 -14.64 -6.53 -9.94
CA ALA A 217 -15.74 -5.78 -9.32
C ALA A 217 -15.70 -5.84 -7.77
N ARG A 218 -15.42 -7.02 -7.19
CA ARG A 218 -15.27 -7.17 -5.74
C ARG A 218 -14.04 -6.43 -5.22
N PHE A 219 -12.95 -6.44 -5.96
CA PHE A 219 -11.74 -5.71 -5.63
C PHE A 219 -11.98 -4.19 -5.66
N GLU A 220 -12.61 -3.67 -6.71
CA GLU A 220 -12.94 -2.24 -6.85
C GLU A 220 -13.87 -1.76 -5.73
N ALA A 221 -14.83 -2.58 -5.32
CA ALA A 221 -15.67 -2.27 -4.17
C ALA A 221 -14.86 -2.11 -2.86
N LEU A 222 -13.82 -2.92 -2.65
CA LEU A 222 -12.90 -2.77 -1.53
C LEU A 222 -12.05 -1.50 -1.63
N LEU A 223 -11.76 -1.04 -2.84
CA LEU A 223 -10.95 0.16 -3.09
C LEU A 223 -11.71 1.47 -2.94
N ALA A 224 -13.03 1.47 -2.69
CA ALA A 224 -13.83 2.70 -2.64
C ALA A 224 -13.25 3.76 -1.70
N LYS A 225 -12.86 3.39 -0.47
CA LYS A 225 -12.23 4.32 0.47
C LYS A 225 -10.80 4.70 0.06
N PRO A 226 -9.88 3.79 -0.27
CA PRO A 226 -8.57 4.12 -0.83
C PRO A 226 -8.62 5.09 -2.01
N LEU A 227 -9.56 4.92 -2.94
CA LEU A 227 -9.72 5.81 -4.09
C LEU A 227 -10.25 7.20 -3.67
N ALA A 228 -11.19 7.26 -2.72
CA ALA A 228 -11.66 8.54 -2.18
C ALA A 228 -10.54 9.29 -1.45
N ASP A 229 -9.71 8.59 -0.67
CA ASP A 229 -8.55 9.18 0.03
C ASP A 229 -7.52 9.70 -1.00
N THR A 230 -7.27 8.94 -2.08
CA THR A 230 -6.40 9.34 -3.21
C THR A 230 -6.91 10.60 -3.89
N ARG A 231 -8.20 10.64 -4.24
CA ARG A 231 -8.86 11.83 -4.83
C ARG A 231 -8.68 13.05 -3.93
N SER A 232 -9.01 12.89 -2.64
CA SER A 232 -8.93 13.98 -1.67
C SER A 232 -7.50 14.52 -1.52
N LEU A 233 -6.49 13.64 -1.55
CA LEU A 233 -5.08 14.06 -1.49
C LEU A 233 -4.70 14.92 -2.70
N ILE A 234 -5.09 14.49 -3.92
CA ILE A 234 -4.83 15.23 -5.16
C ILE A 234 -5.53 16.60 -5.12
N GLU A 235 -6.84 16.63 -4.81
CA GLU A 235 -7.62 17.86 -4.76
C GLU A 235 -7.11 18.86 -3.71
N ASN A 236 -6.64 18.35 -2.55
CA ASN A 236 -6.06 19.18 -1.51
C ASN A 236 -4.74 19.80 -1.97
N LEU A 237 -3.83 19.01 -2.56
CA LEU A 237 -2.57 19.54 -3.10
C LEU A 237 -2.82 20.63 -4.14
N LEU A 238 -3.71 20.38 -5.11
CA LEU A 238 -4.03 21.39 -6.14
C LEU A 238 -4.59 22.66 -5.51
N ARG A 239 -5.49 22.54 -4.52
CA ARG A 239 -6.09 23.68 -3.82
C ARG A 239 -5.03 24.50 -3.06
N GLU A 240 -4.12 23.86 -2.35
CA GLU A 240 -3.02 24.53 -1.64
C GLU A 240 -2.10 25.29 -2.58
N LEU A 241 -1.83 24.73 -3.75
CA LEU A 241 -1.02 25.34 -4.79
C LEU A 241 -1.80 26.35 -5.64
N ARG A 242 -3.11 26.52 -5.41
CA ARG A 242 -4.02 27.35 -6.23
C ARG A 242 -4.03 26.96 -7.70
N LEU A 243 -3.90 25.67 -7.98
CA LEU A 243 -3.95 25.09 -9.32
C LEU A 243 -5.31 24.44 -9.58
N GLN A 244 -5.71 24.45 -10.86
CA GLN A 244 -6.85 23.69 -11.36
C GLN A 244 -6.35 22.44 -12.12
N PRO A 245 -7.16 21.40 -12.30
CA PRO A 245 -6.79 20.26 -13.15
C PRO A 245 -6.39 20.66 -14.58
N ALA A 246 -6.95 21.78 -15.08
CA ALA A 246 -6.61 22.30 -16.40
C ALA A 246 -5.16 22.80 -16.50
N ASP A 247 -4.58 23.31 -15.40
CA ASP A 247 -3.21 23.82 -15.34
C ASP A 247 -2.15 22.72 -15.41
N ILE A 248 -2.53 21.48 -15.11
CA ILE A 248 -1.64 20.33 -15.19
C ILE A 248 -1.47 19.94 -16.66
N SER A 249 -0.22 19.92 -17.12
CA SER A 249 0.13 19.53 -18.50
C SER A 249 0.25 18.01 -18.66
N VAL A 250 0.76 17.31 -17.65
CA VAL A 250 0.95 15.86 -17.64
C VAL A 250 0.82 15.30 -16.23
N VAL A 251 0.15 14.15 -16.11
CA VAL A 251 0.09 13.37 -14.88
C VAL A 251 0.91 12.11 -15.05
N ILE A 252 1.98 12.00 -14.29
CA ILE A 252 2.92 10.89 -14.33
C ILE A 252 2.54 9.91 -13.24
N ARG A 253 2.05 8.72 -13.60
CA ARG A 253 1.79 7.66 -12.65
C ARG A 253 2.95 6.67 -12.59
N THR A 254 3.44 6.39 -11.39
CA THR A 254 4.50 5.43 -11.11
C THR A 254 4.18 4.63 -9.85
N GLY A 255 5.02 3.65 -9.52
CA GLY A 255 4.77 2.70 -8.44
C GLY A 255 3.81 1.56 -8.82
N GLY A 256 4.03 0.38 -8.22
CA GLY A 256 3.29 -0.85 -8.58
C GLY A 256 1.78 -0.75 -8.39
N THR A 257 1.33 -0.08 -7.32
CA THR A 257 -0.10 0.10 -7.00
C THR A 257 -0.83 1.00 -8.01
N SER A 258 -0.11 1.90 -8.69
CA SER A 258 -0.66 2.75 -9.76
C SER A 258 -1.14 1.95 -10.98
N GLN A 259 -0.77 0.67 -11.10
CA GLN A 259 -1.20 -0.21 -12.20
C GLN A 259 -2.62 -0.73 -12.03
N ILE A 260 -3.20 -0.65 -10.83
CA ILE A 260 -4.59 -1.07 -10.56
C ILE A 260 -5.53 -0.28 -11.49
N VAL A 261 -6.44 -0.99 -12.15
CA VAL A 261 -7.37 -0.41 -13.15
C VAL A 261 -8.14 0.77 -12.57
N ALA A 262 -8.77 0.60 -11.41
CA ALA A 262 -9.55 1.65 -10.75
C ALA A 262 -8.72 2.90 -10.37
N VAL A 263 -7.42 2.74 -10.08
CA VAL A 263 -6.51 3.89 -9.85
C VAL A 263 -6.27 4.63 -11.16
N ARG A 264 -6.05 3.91 -12.26
CA ARG A 264 -5.86 4.52 -13.59
C ARG A 264 -7.11 5.28 -14.02
N GLU A 265 -8.29 4.68 -13.85
CA GLU A 265 -9.58 5.29 -14.19
C GLU A 265 -9.85 6.53 -13.34
N LEU A 266 -9.53 6.50 -12.03
CA LEU A 266 -9.62 7.68 -11.18
C LEU A 266 -8.77 8.83 -11.72
N LEU A 267 -7.50 8.57 -12.03
CA LEU A 267 -6.59 9.61 -12.54
C LEU A 267 -7.07 10.14 -13.90
N GLU A 268 -7.50 9.25 -14.80
CA GLU A 268 -8.03 9.65 -16.10
C GLU A 268 -9.31 10.48 -15.98
N SER A 269 -10.17 10.17 -15.00
CA SER A 269 -11.38 10.94 -14.71
C SER A 269 -11.09 12.36 -14.21
N LEU A 270 -9.97 12.56 -13.46
CA LEU A 270 -9.54 13.84 -12.94
C LEU A 270 -8.77 14.66 -13.99
N PHE A 271 -8.03 13.99 -14.87
CA PHE A 271 -7.12 14.62 -15.83
C PHE A 271 -7.24 13.94 -17.21
N PRO A 272 -8.37 14.09 -17.90
CA PRO A 272 -8.63 13.38 -19.15
C PRO A 272 -7.55 13.62 -20.21
N GLY A 273 -6.98 12.52 -20.75
CA GLY A 273 -5.97 12.54 -21.80
C GLY A 273 -4.59 13.07 -21.38
N LYS A 274 -4.36 13.30 -20.08
CA LYS A 274 -3.07 13.80 -19.56
C LYS A 274 -2.28 12.75 -18.79
N VAL A 275 -2.84 11.55 -18.55
CA VAL A 275 -2.24 10.51 -17.70
C VAL A 275 -1.27 9.66 -18.51
N VAL A 276 -0.04 9.60 -18.08
CA VAL A 276 1.01 8.76 -18.67
C VAL A 276 1.57 7.80 -17.64
N GLY A 277 1.86 6.56 -18.08
CA GLY A 277 2.60 5.61 -17.27
C GLY A 277 4.10 5.86 -17.39
N HIS A 278 4.80 5.85 -16.25
CA HIS A 278 6.25 5.84 -16.20
C HIS A 278 6.71 4.59 -15.47
N ASP A 279 7.98 4.19 -15.66
CA ASP A 279 8.52 2.94 -15.12
C ASP A 279 8.22 2.83 -13.60
N PRO A 280 7.46 1.82 -13.17
CA PRO A 280 7.01 1.72 -11.78
C PRO A 280 8.13 1.28 -10.81
N PHE A 281 9.29 0.83 -11.31
CA PHE A 281 10.34 0.23 -10.49
C PHE A 281 11.66 0.98 -10.53
N THR A 282 12.00 1.64 -11.63
CA THR A 282 13.31 2.29 -11.82
C THR A 282 13.23 3.81 -11.89
N SER A 283 12.03 4.39 -11.98
CA SER A 283 11.82 5.83 -12.12
C SER A 283 12.49 6.65 -11.02
N VAL A 284 12.38 6.23 -9.77
CA VAL A 284 12.97 6.92 -8.62
C VAL A 284 14.49 6.85 -8.67
N ALA A 285 15.06 5.66 -8.84
CA ALA A 285 16.51 5.48 -8.91
C ALA A 285 17.13 6.25 -10.09
N GLY A 286 16.49 6.19 -11.26
CA GLY A 286 16.88 6.95 -12.45
C GLY A 286 16.86 8.46 -12.20
N GLY A 287 15.80 8.95 -11.58
CA GLY A 287 15.66 10.37 -11.24
C GLY A 287 16.69 10.86 -10.22
N LEU A 288 17.03 10.04 -9.21
CA LEU A 288 18.08 10.34 -8.24
C LEU A 288 19.46 10.43 -8.93
N ALA A 289 19.74 9.53 -9.85
CA ALA A 289 20.98 9.57 -10.64
C ALA A 289 21.07 10.85 -11.48
N ILE A 290 19.96 11.25 -12.14
CA ILE A 290 19.87 12.49 -12.92
C ILE A 290 20.06 13.72 -12.00
N ALA A 291 19.38 13.76 -10.85
CA ALA A 291 19.50 14.85 -9.90
C ALA A 291 20.94 15.02 -9.41
N ASN A 292 21.60 13.91 -9.06
CA ASN A 292 23.00 13.93 -8.61
C ASN A 292 23.96 14.39 -9.73
N HIS A 293 23.78 13.88 -10.94
CA HIS A 293 24.62 14.25 -12.10
C HIS A 293 24.48 15.73 -12.47
N ALA A 294 23.26 16.27 -12.41
CA ALA A 294 22.98 17.65 -12.73
C ALA A 294 23.30 18.62 -11.57
N GLY A 295 23.70 18.12 -10.41
CA GLY A 295 23.99 18.93 -9.22
C GLY A 295 22.78 19.58 -8.60
N TYR A 296 21.56 19.04 -8.87
CA TYR A 296 20.35 19.52 -8.23
C TYR A 296 20.37 19.18 -6.74
N ARG A 297 19.91 20.10 -5.91
CA ARG A 297 19.76 19.87 -4.46
C ARG A 297 18.34 20.15 -4.05
N TRP A 298 17.82 19.29 -3.21
CA TRP A 298 16.56 19.53 -2.51
C TRP A 298 16.84 20.45 -1.32
N PRO A 299 16.08 21.55 -1.13
CA PRO A 299 16.27 22.49 -0.02
C PRO A 299 16.03 21.88 1.35
#